data_7ac57e06e7c4b0d4bfeda5fc4687ac3b
#
_entry.id   7ac57e06e7c4b0d4bfeda5fc4687ac3b
#
_cell.length_a   1.000
_cell.length_b   1.000
_cell.length_c   1.000
_cell.angle_alpha   90.00
_cell.angle_beta   90.00
_cell.angle_gamma   90.00
#
_symmetry.space_group_name_H-M   'P 1'
#
loop_
_entity.id
_entity.type
_entity.pdbx_description
1 polymer ?
#
loop_
_entity_poly.entity_id
_entity_poly.type
_entity_poly.pdbx_seq_one_letter_code
_entity_poly.pdbx_strand_id
1 'polypeptide(L)'
;MQPIVVTAMGIISSIGNSVEENLYSLLEGKPQISRLDNLHSTLRDNIKVGEIKLSNSELAKRLGIDPRAEYSRTALLGIWAAKEAIAGLSADEVKSLGFVSASTVGGMDKTEQFFYEYKTNVEARRHIYTHNIGENTRMIADYFGIGGMVTAVSTACSSSANAIMVGTNLLRTGRLSQVLVGGSDALCKFTINGFNSLMILSDDACKPFDRNRKGLNLGEGAAYLLIETEENAIRHGRTVLAVLSGWGNTNEAYHQTASSAEGDGAAAAMAKALDIASIAPHDIDYINAHGTATDNNDMSESVAIRRIFGNEVPDFSSTKAFTGHTLAAASSVEAVYSILSIRESVVFPNLNFENPIEETNLTPQTTLKHKPIRNVLSNSFGFGGNCSTLIFSKYEK
;
A
#
# COMPACT_ATOMS: atom_id res chain seq x y z
N MET A 1 -24.68 3.25 11.32
CA MET A 1 -23.36 3.17 11.99
C MET A 1 -22.66 4.50 11.80
N GLN A 2 -21.82 4.94 12.75
CA GLN A 2 -21.08 6.20 12.60
C GLN A 2 -20.06 6.07 11.46
N PRO A 3 -19.98 7.02 10.53
CA PRO A 3 -19.00 7.00 9.44
C PRO A 3 -17.58 7.02 9.97
N ILE A 4 -16.69 6.29 9.30
CA ILE A 4 -15.24 6.36 9.52
C ILE A 4 -14.66 7.19 8.39
N VAL A 5 -13.96 8.24 8.76
CA VAL A 5 -13.44 9.24 7.82
C VAL A 5 -11.91 9.25 7.83
N VAL A 6 -11.34 9.62 6.70
CA VAL A 6 -9.92 9.91 6.56
C VAL A 6 -9.75 11.42 6.63
N THR A 7 -8.93 11.90 7.54
CA THR A 7 -8.71 13.35 7.76
C THR A 7 -7.30 13.81 7.43
N ALA A 8 -6.34 12.88 7.40
CA ALA A 8 -4.99 13.17 6.92
C ALA A 8 -4.37 11.92 6.31
N MET A 9 -3.36 12.13 5.50
CA MET A 9 -2.57 11.07 4.89
C MET A 9 -1.13 11.52 4.67
N GLY A 10 -0.22 10.56 4.59
CA GLY A 10 1.17 10.82 4.28
C GLY A 10 1.77 9.64 3.55
N ILE A 11 2.73 9.91 2.67
CA ILE A 11 3.30 8.92 1.76
C ILE A 11 4.75 9.25 1.40
N ILE A 12 5.54 8.19 1.22
CA ILE A 12 6.79 8.22 0.48
C ILE A 12 6.84 7.01 -0.44
N SER A 13 7.16 7.24 -1.70
CA SER A 13 7.34 6.19 -2.72
C SER A 13 8.45 6.58 -3.69
N SER A 14 8.75 5.72 -4.66
CA SER A 14 9.74 6.05 -5.68
C SER A 14 9.38 7.29 -6.51
N ILE A 15 8.10 7.64 -6.65
CA ILE A 15 7.62 8.77 -7.45
C ILE A 15 7.42 10.07 -6.66
N GLY A 16 7.68 10.07 -5.34
CA GLY A 16 7.56 11.29 -4.54
C GLY A 16 7.73 11.04 -3.04
N ASN A 17 8.15 12.08 -2.33
CA ASN A 17 8.44 12.05 -0.90
C ASN A 17 7.31 12.68 -0.05
N SER A 18 6.21 13.06 -0.68
CA SER A 18 5.01 13.63 -0.06
C SER A 18 3.77 13.30 -0.89
N VAL A 19 2.60 13.54 -0.33
CA VAL A 19 1.31 13.39 -1.02
C VAL A 19 1.28 14.20 -2.33
N GLU A 20 1.73 15.45 -2.29
CA GLU A 20 1.70 16.34 -3.43
C GLU A 20 2.71 15.95 -4.52
N GLU A 21 3.92 15.48 -4.16
CA GLU A 21 4.90 15.00 -5.13
C GLU A 21 4.41 13.73 -5.84
N ASN A 22 3.79 12.79 -5.09
CA ASN A 22 3.18 11.60 -5.66
C ASN A 22 2.03 11.96 -6.61
N LEU A 23 1.15 12.88 -6.21
CA LEU A 23 0.07 13.36 -7.06
C LEU A 23 0.61 13.96 -8.35
N TYR A 24 1.60 14.85 -8.27
CA TYR A 24 2.24 15.46 -9.44
C TYR A 24 2.74 14.38 -10.42
N SER A 25 3.44 13.38 -9.91
CA SER A 25 3.98 12.30 -10.75
C SER A 25 2.89 11.46 -11.40
N LEU A 26 1.79 11.18 -10.70
CA LEU A 26 0.63 10.45 -11.24
C LEU A 26 -0.08 11.24 -12.34
N LEU A 27 -0.30 12.55 -12.13
CA LEU A 27 -0.95 13.44 -13.11
C LEU A 27 -0.12 13.61 -14.38
N GLU A 28 1.20 13.72 -14.23
CA GLU A 28 2.14 13.88 -15.33
C GLU A 28 2.53 12.56 -16.03
N GLY A 29 2.02 11.42 -15.55
CA GLY A 29 2.38 10.11 -16.09
C GLY A 29 3.86 9.77 -15.93
N LYS A 30 4.52 10.20 -14.83
CA LYS A 30 5.96 10.05 -14.59
C LYS A 30 6.27 8.86 -13.67
N PRO A 31 6.53 7.66 -14.20
CA PRO A 31 6.93 6.51 -13.38
C PRO A 31 8.39 6.65 -12.93
N GLN A 32 8.72 5.96 -11.83
CA GLN A 32 10.10 5.85 -11.36
C GLN A 32 10.46 4.37 -11.17
N ILE A 33 10.53 3.66 -12.28
CA ILE A 33 11.00 2.27 -12.36
C ILE A 33 12.37 2.29 -13.03
N SER A 34 13.40 2.01 -12.26
CA SER A 34 14.80 2.12 -12.70
C SER A 34 15.67 1.00 -12.10
N ARG A 35 16.96 1.00 -12.43
CA ARG A 35 17.94 0.10 -11.78
C ARG A 35 18.10 0.47 -10.30
N LEU A 36 18.53 -0.50 -9.51
CA LEU A 36 18.94 -0.31 -8.12
C LEU A 36 20.15 0.63 -8.01
N ASP A 37 20.06 1.63 -7.15
CA ASP A 37 21.15 2.56 -6.86
C ASP A 37 21.69 2.39 -5.44
N ASN A 38 20.80 2.35 -4.43
CA ASN A 38 21.16 2.29 -3.01
C ASN A 38 21.40 0.85 -2.52
N LEU A 39 20.62 -0.11 -3.02
CA LEU A 39 20.75 -1.51 -2.58
C LEU A 39 21.77 -2.27 -3.45
N HIS A 40 22.81 -2.79 -2.81
CA HIS A 40 23.80 -3.64 -3.48
C HIS A 40 23.25 -5.06 -3.68
N SER A 41 22.96 -5.45 -4.91
CA SER A 41 22.49 -6.77 -5.30
C SER A 41 23.24 -7.27 -6.56
N THR A 42 23.43 -8.59 -6.66
CA THR A 42 23.96 -9.23 -7.89
C THR A 42 22.98 -9.12 -9.06
N LEU A 43 21.70 -8.84 -8.77
CA LEU A 43 20.64 -8.65 -9.78
C LEU A 43 20.50 -7.20 -10.24
N ARG A 44 21.34 -6.28 -9.76
CA ARG A 44 21.23 -4.82 -10.01
C ARG A 44 21.03 -4.47 -11.48
N ASP A 45 21.75 -5.13 -12.37
CA ASP A 45 21.73 -4.84 -13.81
C ASP A 45 20.64 -5.62 -14.57
N ASN A 46 19.99 -6.56 -13.92
CA ASN A 46 19.05 -7.49 -14.53
C ASN A 46 17.59 -7.20 -14.20
N ILE A 47 17.32 -6.32 -13.22
CA ILE A 47 15.97 -5.98 -12.79
C ILE A 47 15.76 -4.47 -12.73
N LYS A 48 14.51 -4.06 -12.87
CA LYS A 48 14.07 -2.69 -12.58
C LYS A 48 13.17 -2.69 -11.36
N VAL A 49 13.27 -1.64 -10.56
CA VAL A 49 12.55 -1.49 -9.28
C VAL A 49 12.07 -0.07 -9.06
N GLY A 50 11.07 0.11 -8.22
CA GLY A 50 10.65 1.39 -7.68
C GLY A 50 11.43 1.72 -6.40
N GLU A 51 12.69 2.10 -6.52
CA GLU A 51 13.54 2.46 -5.38
C GLU A 51 13.43 3.95 -5.05
N ILE A 52 13.25 4.28 -3.77
CA ILE A 52 13.34 5.66 -3.28
C ILE A 52 14.81 6.10 -3.29
N LYS A 53 15.11 7.17 -4.01
CA LYS A 53 16.49 7.61 -4.26
C LYS A 53 17.19 8.28 -3.08
N LEU A 54 16.54 8.36 -1.92
CA LEU A 54 17.17 8.80 -0.68
C LEU A 54 17.83 7.62 0.05
N SER A 55 19.10 7.76 0.38
CA SER A 55 19.83 6.81 1.21
C SER A 55 19.32 6.82 2.67
N ASN A 56 19.60 5.77 3.44
CA ASN A 56 19.24 5.73 4.86
C ASN A 56 19.84 6.90 5.65
N SER A 57 21.06 7.32 5.32
CA SER A 57 21.71 8.48 5.96
C SER A 57 21.01 9.80 5.66
N GLU A 58 20.54 9.99 4.41
CA GLU A 58 19.78 11.18 4.03
C GLU A 58 18.39 11.20 4.67
N LEU A 59 17.69 10.05 4.71
CA LEU A 59 16.42 9.91 5.41
C LEU A 59 16.57 10.26 6.89
N ALA A 60 17.54 9.62 7.59
CA ALA A 60 17.80 9.87 9.00
C ALA A 60 18.12 11.34 9.27
N LYS A 61 19.01 11.95 8.46
CA LYS A 61 19.38 13.38 8.60
C LYS A 61 18.16 14.30 8.47
N ARG A 62 17.29 14.07 7.47
CA ARG A 62 16.08 14.90 7.25
C ARG A 62 15.02 14.69 8.33
N LEU A 63 15.00 13.51 8.97
CA LEU A 63 14.14 13.20 10.11
C LEU A 63 14.71 13.67 11.44
N GLY A 64 15.97 14.17 11.50
CA GLY A 64 16.63 14.54 12.75
C GLY A 64 17.04 13.33 13.60
N ILE A 65 17.18 12.17 12.98
CA ILE A 65 17.62 10.92 13.62
C ILE A 65 19.15 10.84 13.50
N ASP A 66 19.84 10.52 14.61
CA ASP A 66 21.27 10.22 14.57
C ASP A 66 21.50 9.01 13.63
N PRO A 67 22.29 9.12 12.57
CA PRO A 67 22.58 8.00 11.67
C PRO A 67 23.14 6.77 12.39
N ARG A 68 23.77 6.96 13.55
CA ARG A 68 24.29 5.87 14.40
C ARG A 68 23.19 5.11 15.17
N ALA A 69 21.98 5.67 15.24
CA ALA A 69 20.83 4.98 15.85
C ALA A 69 20.37 3.77 15.04
N GLU A 70 20.84 3.65 13.77
CA GLU A 70 20.70 2.48 12.91
C GLU A 70 19.26 1.97 12.77
N TYR A 71 18.33 2.89 12.58
CA TYR A 71 16.95 2.53 12.20
C TYR A 71 16.97 1.68 10.93
N SER A 72 16.08 0.69 10.85
CA SER A 72 15.86 -0.04 9.60
C SER A 72 15.32 0.90 8.53
N ARG A 73 15.58 0.60 7.25
CA ARG A 73 15.02 1.38 6.14
C ARG A 73 13.49 1.41 6.20
N THR A 74 12.85 0.27 6.51
CA THR A 74 11.41 0.16 6.71
C THR A 74 10.90 1.17 7.76
N ALA A 75 11.57 1.27 8.91
CA ALA A 75 11.19 2.23 9.96
C ALA A 75 11.41 3.68 9.52
N LEU A 76 12.51 4.00 8.83
CA LEU A 76 12.77 5.36 8.30
C LEU A 76 11.69 5.80 7.31
N LEU A 77 11.31 4.92 6.37
CA LEU A 77 10.23 5.19 5.43
C LEU A 77 8.89 5.36 6.16
N GLY A 78 8.61 4.49 7.14
CA GLY A 78 7.41 4.58 7.97
C GLY A 78 7.32 5.89 8.76
N ILE A 79 8.42 6.32 9.39
CA ILE A 79 8.49 7.61 10.10
C ILE A 79 8.24 8.77 9.13
N TRP A 80 8.83 8.70 7.93
CA TRP A 80 8.64 9.75 6.93
C TRP A 80 7.18 9.96 6.56
N ALA A 81 6.49 8.90 6.18
CA ALA A 81 5.08 8.97 5.81
C ALA A 81 4.16 9.31 7.01
N ALA A 82 4.42 8.70 8.18
CA ALA A 82 3.65 8.99 9.39
C ALA A 82 3.76 10.46 9.81
N LYS A 83 4.94 11.07 9.68
CA LYS A 83 5.16 12.49 10.00
C LYS A 83 4.22 13.43 9.23
N GLU A 84 4.01 13.16 7.94
CA GLU A 84 3.07 13.94 7.13
C GLU A 84 1.62 13.71 7.58
N ALA A 85 1.24 12.44 7.82
CA ALA A 85 -0.13 12.08 8.22
C ALA A 85 -0.57 12.64 9.58
N ILE A 86 0.37 12.85 10.53
CA ILE A 86 0.05 13.34 11.87
C ILE A 86 0.43 14.82 12.10
N ALA A 87 0.88 15.52 11.06
CA ALA A 87 1.37 16.90 11.17
C ALA A 87 0.34 17.89 11.81
N GLY A 88 -0.94 17.58 11.69
CA GLY A 88 -2.03 18.40 12.25
C GLY A 88 -2.47 18.02 13.66
N LEU A 89 -1.84 17.01 14.30
CA LEU A 89 -2.20 16.56 15.63
C LEU A 89 -1.44 17.33 16.72
N SER A 90 -2.11 17.61 17.83
CA SER A 90 -1.48 18.09 19.05
C SER A 90 -0.69 16.98 19.75
N ALA A 91 0.23 17.35 20.66
CA ALA A 91 1.02 16.36 21.42
C ALA A 91 0.13 15.42 22.25
N ASP A 92 -0.99 15.90 22.79
CA ASP A 92 -1.89 15.05 23.59
C ASP A 92 -2.68 14.08 22.71
N GLU A 93 -3.06 14.49 21.49
CA GLU A 93 -3.68 13.62 20.51
C GLU A 93 -2.71 12.52 20.06
N VAL A 94 -1.45 12.84 19.83
CA VAL A 94 -0.42 11.83 19.49
C VAL A 94 -0.22 10.83 20.63
N LYS A 95 -0.22 11.26 21.90
CA LYS A 95 -0.12 10.36 23.05
C LYS A 95 -1.28 9.36 23.15
N SER A 96 -2.48 9.75 22.72
CA SER A 96 -3.69 8.90 22.76
C SER A 96 -3.95 8.19 21.43
N LEU A 97 -3.15 8.47 20.38
CA LEU A 97 -3.31 7.94 19.04
C LEU A 97 -3.15 6.40 19.03
N GLY A 98 -4.09 5.69 18.42
CA GLY A 98 -3.88 4.30 18.04
C GLY A 98 -2.96 4.19 16.84
N PHE A 99 -2.15 3.15 16.76
CA PHE A 99 -1.26 2.92 15.63
C PHE A 99 -1.31 1.46 15.19
N VAL A 100 -1.74 1.24 13.95
CA VAL A 100 -1.77 -0.09 13.32
C VAL A 100 -0.91 -0.03 12.05
N SER A 101 0.28 -0.59 12.11
CA SER A 101 1.22 -0.59 11.00
C SER A 101 1.36 -1.97 10.37
N ALA A 102 1.59 -2.01 9.07
CA ALA A 102 1.83 -3.23 8.34
C ALA A 102 3.25 -3.29 7.79
N SER A 103 3.83 -4.49 7.80
CA SER A 103 5.09 -4.79 7.14
C SER A 103 5.19 -6.28 6.84
N THR A 104 5.91 -6.66 5.80
CA THR A 104 6.27 -8.05 5.50
C THR A 104 7.76 -8.32 5.66
N VAL A 105 8.59 -7.31 5.48
CA VAL A 105 10.04 -7.46 5.54
C VAL A 105 10.66 -6.98 6.87
N GLY A 106 9.96 -6.13 7.62
CA GLY A 106 10.49 -5.60 8.87
C GLY A 106 11.87 -4.95 8.68
N GLY A 107 12.81 -5.23 9.59
CA GLY A 107 14.20 -4.78 9.51
C GLY A 107 15.12 -5.79 8.79
N MET A 108 14.69 -6.37 7.69
CA MET A 108 15.48 -7.34 6.92
C MET A 108 16.80 -6.74 6.42
N ASP A 109 16.83 -5.48 6.05
CA ASP A 109 18.05 -4.75 5.67
C ASP A 109 19.14 -4.80 6.76
N LYS A 110 18.75 -4.65 8.02
CA LYS A 110 19.65 -4.78 9.16
C LYS A 110 20.05 -6.23 9.41
N THR A 111 19.12 -7.17 9.27
CA THR A 111 19.43 -8.59 9.35
C THR A 111 20.46 -8.98 8.30
N GLU A 112 20.31 -8.57 7.06
CA GLU A 112 21.27 -8.84 5.98
C GLU A 112 22.65 -8.25 6.24
N GLN A 113 22.71 -7.05 6.85
CA GLN A 113 23.93 -6.35 7.16
C GLN A 113 24.71 -7.04 8.29
N PHE A 114 24.02 -7.48 9.34
CA PHE A 114 24.66 -7.94 10.59
C PHE A 114 24.60 -9.47 10.79
N PHE A 115 24.02 -10.24 9.87
CA PHE A 115 23.78 -11.67 10.02
C PHE A 115 25.06 -12.48 10.29
N TYR A 116 26.14 -12.19 9.58
CA TYR A 116 27.41 -12.95 9.75
C TYR A 116 28.12 -12.64 11.06
N GLU A 117 27.89 -11.46 11.64
CA GLU A 117 28.48 -11.04 12.90
C GLU A 117 27.65 -11.47 14.12
N TYR A 118 26.41 -11.91 13.93
CA TYR A 118 25.44 -12.22 14.98
C TYR A 118 25.98 -13.12 16.10
N LYS A 119 26.79 -14.13 15.75
CA LYS A 119 27.32 -15.09 16.74
C LYS A 119 28.45 -14.53 17.58
N THR A 120 29.26 -13.65 17.03
CA THR A 120 30.53 -13.18 17.61
C THR A 120 30.46 -11.76 18.16
N ASN A 121 29.53 -10.94 17.70
CA ASN A 121 29.37 -9.54 18.05
C ASN A 121 28.04 -9.28 18.77
N VAL A 122 28.09 -8.94 20.06
CA VAL A 122 26.90 -8.67 20.87
C VAL A 122 26.11 -7.45 20.34
N GLU A 123 26.83 -6.43 19.87
CA GLU A 123 26.20 -5.24 19.31
C GLU A 123 25.43 -5.55 18.01
N ALA A 124 25.93 -6.48 17.18
CA ALA A 124 25.25 -6.91 15.97
C ALA A 124 23.88 -7.58 16.25
N ARG A 125 23.74 -8.21 17.42
CA ARG A 125 22.49 -8.90 17.80
C ARG A 125 21.30 -7.97 17.92
N ARG A 126 21.50 -6.75 18.44
CA ARG A 126 20.41 -5.76 18.59
C ARG A 126 19.77 -5.40 17.25
N HIS A 127 20.57 -5.39 16.17
CA HIS A 127 20.08 -5.05 14.83
C HIS A 127 19.23 -6.16 14.24
N ILE A 128 19.48 -7.41 14.60
CA ILE A 128 18.69 -8.56 14.14
C ILE A 128 17.30 -8.61 14.79
N TYR A 129 17.12 -8.03 15.99
CA TYR A 129 15.80 -7.89 16.60
C TYR A 129 14.85 -7.04 15.76
N THR A 130 15.36 -6.11 14.97
CA THR A 130 14.54 -5.30 14.05
C THR A 130 13.90 -6.12 12.93
N HIS A 131 14.32 -7.37 12.74
CA HIS A 131 13.68 -8.32 11.81
C HIS A 131 12.19 -8.52 12.13
N ASN A 132 11.82 -8.49 13.39
CA ASN A 132 10.42 -8.57 13.80
C ASN A 132 9.67 -7.31 13.36
N ILE A 133 8.58 -7.47 12.62
CA ILE A 133 7.75 -6.37 12.12
C ILE A 133 7.21 -5.49 13.26
N GLY A 134 6.92 -6.08 14.43
CA GLY A 134 6.50 -5.36 15.63
C GLY A 134 7.55 -4.36 16.13
N GLU A 135 8.85 -4.68 16.01
CA GLU A 135 9.91 -3.75 16.37
C GLU A 135 9.94 -2.51 15.47
N ASN A 136 9.75 -2.67 14.16
CA ASN A 136 9.66 -1.54 13.25
C ASN A 136 8.45 -0.66 13.57
N THR A 137 7.32 -1.28 13.86
CA THR A 137 6.11 -0.56 14.30
C THR A 137 6.38 0.20 15.60
N ARG A 138 7.05 -0.42 16.59
CA ARG A 138 7.43 0.21 17.86
C ARG A 138 8.42 1.37 17.64
N MET A 139 9.43 1.20 16.79
CA MET A 139 10.37 2.26 16.45
C MET A 139 9.68 3.52 15.90
N ILE A 140 8.67 3.33 15.04
CA ILE A 140 7.87 4.44 14.51
C ILE A 140 7.04 5.08 15.63
N ALA A 141 6.37 4.27 16.45
CA ALA A 141 5.56 4.76 17.57
C ALA A 141 6.39 5.54 18.59
N ASP A 142 7.57 5.01 18.99
CA ASP A 142 8.48 5.62 19.94
C ASP A 142 9.02 6.96 19.42
N TYR A 143 9.33 7.05 18.13
CA TYR A 143 9.82 8.29 17.50
C TYR A 143 8.83 9.46 17.67
N PHE A 144 7.53 9.20 17.56
CA PHE A 144 6.49 10.23 17.72
C PHE A 144 5.95 10.35 19.14
N GLY A 145 6.27 9.41 20.04
CA GLY A 145 5.68 9.33 21.38
C GLY A 145 4.21 8.87 21.34
N ILE A 146 3.84 8.02 20.39
CA ILE A 146 2.50 7.41 20.31
C ILE A 146 2.32 6.49 21.52
N GLY A 147 1.36 6.81 22.38
CA GLY A 147 1.13 6.10 23.65
C GLY A 147 -0.16 5.28 23.68
N GLY A 148 -0.98 5.34 22.64
CA GLY A 148 -2.18 4.53 22.51
C GLY A 148 -1.90 3.06 22.17
N MET A 149 -2.89 2.36 21.65
CA MET A 149 -2.72 0.97 21.22
C MET A 149 -1.79 0.90 20.01
N VAL A 150 -0.71 0.14 20.09
CA VAL A 150 0.25 -0.08 19.00
C VAL A 150 0.24 -1.55 18.62
N THR A 151 0.06 -1.86 17.34
CA THR A 151 0.08 -3.25 16.84
C THR A 151 0.57 -3.32 15.39
N ALA A 152 1.06 -4.50 14.99
CA ALA A 152 1.54 -4.79 13.66
C ALA A 152 0.67 -5.84 12.96
N VAL A 153 0.54 -5.72 11.63
CA VAL A 153 -0.20 -6.67 10.78
C VAL A 153 0.69 -7.15 9.64
N SER A 154 0.63 -8.45 9.34
CA SER A 154 1.29 -9.03 8.16
C SER A 154 0.40 -10.08 7.50
N THR A 155 -0.04 -9.78 6.29
CA THR A 155 -0.84 -10.64 5.42
C THR A 155 -0.38 -10.52 3.96
N ALA A 156 0.94 -10.56 3.76
CA ALA A 156 1.60 -10.33 2.47
C ALA A 156 1.19 -8.98 1.85
N CYS A 157 0.87 -8.94 0.54
CA CYS A 157 0.60 -7.70 -0.19
C CYS A 157 -0.70 -6.98 0.24
N SER A 158 -1.59 -7.64 0.99
CA SER A 158 -2.82 -7.06 1.54
C SER A 158 -2.66 -6.50 2.97
N SER A 159 -1.44 -6.50 3.51
CA SER A 159 -1.18 -6.18 4.92
C SER A 159 -1.71 -4.82 5.35
N SER A 160 -1.43 -3.76 4.60
CA SER A 160 -1.89 -2.41 4.98
C SER A 160 -3.40 -2.20 4.79
N ALA A 161 -4.05 -2.92 3.87
CA ALA A 161 -5.52 -2.95 3.82
C ALA A 161 -6.09 -3.58 5.11
N ASN A 162 -5.50 -4.68 5.58
CA ASN A 162 -5.90 -5.30 6.83
C ASN A 162 -5.59 -4.42 8.05
N ALA A 163 -4.48 -3.66 8.04
CA ALA A 163 -4.20 -2.67 9.08
C ALA A 163 -5.27 -1.57 9.12
N ILE A 164 -5.72 -1.07 7.96
CA ILE A 164 -6.84 -0.14 7.85
C ILE A 164 -8.13 -0.75 8.40
N MET A 165 -8.44 -2.00 8.06
CA MET A 165 -9.63 -2.71 8.59
C MET A 165 -9.57 -2.92 10.11
N VAL A 166 -8.40 -3.24 10.67
CA VAL A 166 -8.21 -3.37 12.12
C VAL A 166 -8.45 -2.03 12.80
N GLY A 167 -7.85 -0.95 12.31
CA GLY A 167 -8.08 0.40 12.84
C GLY A 167 -9.55 0.81 12.76
N THR A 168 -10.21 0.53 11.66
CA THR A 168 -11.65 0.76 11.47
C THR A 168 -12.49 0.03 12.51
N ASN A 169 -12.16 -1.23 12.80
CA ASN A 169 -12.87 -2.00 13.82
C ASN A 169 -12.65 -1.46 15.24
N LEU A 170 -11.45 -0.93 15.53
CA LEU A 170 -11.17 -0.27 16.82
C LEU A 170 -12.00 0.99 17.02
N LEU A 171 -12.19 1.78 15.96
CA LEU A 171 -13.06 2.96 15.95
C LEU A 171 -14.53 2.58 16.10
N ARG A 172 -15.01 1.61 15.30
CA ARG A 172 -16.42 1.13 15.33
C ARG A 172 -16.83 0.54 16.66
N THR A 173 -15.91 -0.08 17.38
CA THR A 173 -16.16 -0.66 18.71
C THR A 173 -16.00 0.36 19.84
N GLY A 174 -15.72 1.62 19.53
CA GLY A 174 -15.54 2.70 20.51
C GLY A 174 -14.29 2.56 21.38
N ARG A 175 -13.34 1.69 20.99
CA ARG A 175 -12.09 1.52 21.73
C ARG A 175 -11.14 2.69 21.54
N LEU A 176 -11.18 3.30 20.36
CA LEU A 176 -10.39 4.48 20.00
C LEU A 176 -11.27 5.47 19.25
N SER A 177 -10.90 6.75 19.27
CA SER A 177 -11.54 7.83 18.49
C SER A 177 -10.76 8.20 17.23
N GLN A 178 -9.47 7.88 17.21
CA GLN A 178 -8.56 8.14 16.07
C GLN A 178 -7.45 7.08 16.03
N VAL A 179 -7.05 6.69 14.81
CA VAL A 179 -6.01 5.67 14.57
C VAL A 179 -5.18 6.05 13.35
N LEU A 180 -3.88 5.99 13.48
CA LEU A 180 -2.97 6.01 12.34
C LEU A 180 -2.85 4.59 11.79
N VAL A 181 -3.19 4.39 10.53
CA VAL A 181 -3.22 3.07 9.87
C VAL A 181 -2.49 3.08 8.55
N GLY A 182 -1.80 2.01 8.21
CA GLY A 182 -1.07 1.91 6.96
C GLY A 182 0.05 0.91 7.02
N GLY A 183 1.13 1.14 6.28
CA GLY A 183 2.27 0.24 6.29
C GLY A 183 3.51 0.80 5.63
N SER A 184 4.61 0.12 5.85
CA SER A 184 5.92 0.44 5.27
C SER A 184 6.69 -0.85 4.96
N ASP A 185 7.30 -0.90 3.79
CA ASP A 185 8.25 -1.95 3.42
C ASP A 185 9.39 -1.36 2.59
N ALA A 186 10.60 -1.87 2.81
CA ALA A 186 11.80 -1.50 2.11
C ALA A 186 12.23 -2.60 1.11
N LEU A 187 12.92 -2.20 0.06
CA LEU A 187 13.65 -3.15 -0.78
C LEU A 187 14.80 -3.78 0.02
N CYS A 188 14.94 -5.10 -0.07
CA CYS A 188 16.03 -5.84 0.53
C CYS A 188 16.45 -7.01 -0.38
N LYS A 189 17.66 -7.53 -0.19
CA LYS A 189 18.19 -8.63 -1.00
C LYS A 189 17.35 -9.89 -0.87
N PHE A 190 16.90 -10.18 0.35
CA PHE A 190 16.05 -11.35 0.62
C PHE A 190 14.80 -11.35 -0.26
N THR A 191 14.09 -10.22 -0.26
CA THR A 191 12.86 -10.07 -1.04
C THR A 191 13.13 -10.16 -2.53
N ILE A 192 14.15 -9.42 -3.03
CA ILE A 192 14.51 -9.45 -4.46
C ILE A 192 14.88 -10.87 -4.89
N ASN A 193 15.72 -11.57 -4.14
CA ASN A 193 16.12 -12.93 -4.48
C ASN A 193 14.96 -13.93 -4.36
N GLY A 194 14.08 -13.76 -3.37
CA GLY A 194 12.89 -14.57 -3.19
C GLY A 194 11.94 -14.46 -4.40
N PHE A 195 11.59 -13.25 -4.79
CA PHE A 195 10.73 -13.03 -5.97
C PHE A 195 11.41 -13.43 -7.28
N ASN A 196 12.73 -13.26 -7.39
CA ASN A 196 13.50 -13.75 -8.55
C ASN A 196 13.47 -15.28 -8.64
N SER A 197 13.55 -15.99 -7.51
CA SER A 197 13.48 -17.46 -7.50
C SER A 197 12.11 -17.99 -7.91
N LEU A 198 11.05 -17.19 -7.76
CA LEU A 198 9.70 -17.49 -8.24
C LEU A 198 9.52 -17.16 -9.73
N MET A 199 10.53 -16.56 -10.38
CA MET A 199 10.50 -16.16 -11.80
C MET A 199 9.35 -15.22 -12.16
N ILE A 200 8.98 -14.30 -11.26
CA ILE A 200 7.88 -13.36 -11.45
C ILE A 200 8.32 -11.91 -11.50
N LEU A 201 9.64 -11.65 -11.53
CA LEU A 201 10.18 -10.30 -11.74
C LEU A 201 10.30 -9.98 -13.23
N SER A 202 9.94 -8.77 -13.59
CA SER A 202 10.18 -8.25 -14.93
C SER A 202 11.55 -7.57 -15.01
N ASP A 203 12.27 -7.80 -16.09
CA ASP A 203 13.51 -7.13 -16.47
C ASP A 203 13.27 -5.73 -17.06
N ASP A 204 12.04 -5.46 -17.46
CA ASP A 204 11.57 -4.17 -18.00
C ASP A 204 10.45 -3.57 -17.14
N ALA A 205 9.94 -2.40 -17.51
CA ALA A 205 8.78 -1.79 -16.86
C ALA A 205 7.56 -2.72 -16.98
N CYS A 206 6.93 -3.01 -15.86
CA CYS A 206 5.79 -3.93 -15.81
C CYS A 206 4.59 -3.37 -16.61
N LYS A 207 3.78 -4.30 -17.14
CA LYS A 207 2.62 -4.03 -18.01
C LYS A 207 1.35 -4.61 -17.39
N PRO A 208 0.76 -3.96 -16.37
CA PRO A 208 -0.44 -4.51 -15.74
C PRO A 208 -1.57 -4.72 -16.76
N PHE A 209 -2.23 -5.88 -16.69
CA PHE A 209 -3.32 -6.31 -17.56
C PHE A 209 -2.99 -6.48 -19.04
N ASP A 210 -1.75 -6.27 -19.45
CA ASP A 210 -1.33 -6.51 -20.84
C ASP A 210 -1.16 -8.01 -21.12
N ARG A 211 -1.52 -8.43 -22.33
CA ARG A 211 -1.33 -9.81 -22.78
C ARG A 211 0.14 -10.25 -22.77
N ASN A 212 1.05 -9.34 -23.05
CA ASN A 212 2.50 -9.59 -23.12
C ASN A 212 3.22 -9.27 -21.80
N ARG A 213 2.49 -9.20 -20.66
CA ARG A 213 3.08 -8.99 -19.34
C ARG A 213 4.05 -10.12 -18.98
N LYS A 214 5.13 -9.80 -18.28
CA LYS A 214 6.19 -10.77 -17.94
C LYS A 214 6.47 -10.88 -16.45
N GLY A 215 5.74 -10.16 -15.61
CA GLY A 215 5.98 -10.11 -14.19
C GLY A 215 5.98 -8.69 -13.64
N LEU A 216 6.20 -8.59 -12.34
CA LEU A 216 6.17 -7.34 -11.59
C LEU A 216 7.54 -6.67 -11.49
N ASN A 217 7.54 -5.38 -11.19
CA ASN A 217 8.68 -4.71 -10.60
C ASN A 217 8.45 -4.57 -9.10
N LEU A 218 9.42 -4.92 -8.27
CA LEU A 218 9.37 -4.61 -6.85
C LEU A 218 9.54 -3.12 -6.63
N GLY A 219 8.94 -2.61 -5.55
CA GLY A 219 9.11 -1.25 -5.08
C GLY A 219 9.25 -1.20 -3.57
N GLU A 220 9.57 -0.04 -3.05
CA GLU A 220 9.53 0.28 -1.63
C GLU A 220 8.72 1.53 -1.38
N GLY A 221 8.20 1.67 -0.18
CA GLY A 221 7.42 2.83 0.20
C GLY A 221 6.78 2.69 1.57
N ALA A 222 6.15 3.77 1.97
CA ALA A 222 5.29 3.81 3.14
C ALA A 222 4.13 4.76 2.89
N ALA A 223 2.97 4.40 3.40
CA ALA A 223 1.83 5.31 3.44
C ALA A 223 0.99 5.06 4.69
N TYR A 224 0.50 6.14 5.28
CA TYR A 224 -0.39 6.11 6.43
C TYR A 224 -1.56 7.07 6.24
N LEU A 225 -2.70 6.63 6.74
CA LEU A 225 -3.94 7.40 6.83
C LEU A 225 -4.25 7.68 8.32
N LEU A 226 -4.63 8.89 8.65
CA LEU A 226 -5.31 9.18 9.91
C LEU A 226 -6.80 8.93 9.69
N ILE A 227 -7.31 7.87 10.31
CA ILE A 227 -8.74 7.55 10.31
C ILE A 227 -9.35 7.85 11.68
N GLU A 228 -10.56 8.33 11.66
CA GLU A 228 -11.28 8.68 12.87
C GLU A 228 -12.79 8.59 12.68
N THR A 229 -13.53 8.66 13.78
CA THR A 229 -15.00 8.80 13.68
C THR A 229 -15.33 10.19 13.14
N GLU A 230 -16.39 10.31 12.35
CA GLU A 230 -16.86 11.59 11.83
C GLU A 230 -17.09 12.60 12.97
N GLU A 231 -17.69 12.15 14.09
CA GLU A 231 -17.88 12.99 15.29
C GLU A 231 -16.57 13.55 15.82
N ASN A 232 -15.49 12.75 15.86
CA ASN A 232 -14.18 13.21 16.30
C ASN A 232 -13.59 14.24 15.36
N ALA A 233 -13.69 14.00 14.05
CA ALA A 233 -13.24 14.92 13.01
C ALA A 233 -13.95 16.30 13.12
N ILE A 234 -15.27 16.29 13.25
CA ILE A 234 -16.07 17.50 13.41
C ILE A 234 -15.69 18.24 14.72
N ARG A 235 -15.55 17.52 15.84
CA ARG A 235 -15.17 18.09 17.14
C ARG A 235 -13.84 18.85 17.08
N HIS A 236 -12.87 18.35 16.28
CA HIS A 236 -11.56 18.96 16.12
C HIS A 236 -11.46 19.88 14.89
N GLY A 237 -12.56 20.13 14.18
CA GLY A 237 -12.60 21.01 13.01
C GLY A 237 -11.74 20.53 11.84
N ARG A 238 -11.55 19.21 11.70
CA ARG A 238 -10.71 18.64 10.64
C ARG A 238 -11.45 18.52 9.32
N THR A 239 -10.73 18.75 8.23
CA THR A 239 -11.25 18.51 6.89
C THR A 239 -11.30 16.99 6.62
N VAL A 240 -12.47 16.50 6.22
CA VAL A 240 -12.63 15.11 5.78
C VAL A 240 -12.19 15.01 4.32
N LEU A 241 -11.24 14.11 4.05
CA LEU A 241 -10.71 13.85 2.72
C LEU A 241 -11.53 12.80 1.97
N ALA A 242 -11.99 11.77 2.68
CA ALA A 242 -12.83 10.69 2.15
C ALA A 242 -13.51 9.94 3.30
N VAL A 243 -14.53 9.16 2.97
CA VAL A 243 -15.14 8.16 3.86
C VAL A 243 -14.61 6.78 3.50
N LEU A 244 -14.18 5.99 4.47
CA LEU A 244 -13.99 4.56 4.29
C LEU A 244 -15.36 3.87 4.41
N SER A 245 -16.03 3.73 3.28
CA SER A 245 -17.42 3.28 3.22
C SER A 245 -17.58 1.77 3.23
N GLY A 246 -16.62 1.03 2.67
CA GLY A 246 -16.68 -0.42 2.60
C GLY A 246 -15.32 -1.10 2.66
N TRP A 247 -15.34 -2.36 3.11
CA TRP A 247 -14.14 -3.21 3.12
C TRP A 247 -14.52 -4.69 3.08
N GLY A 248 -13.66 -5.48 2.45
CA GLY A 248 -13.80 -6.91 2.39
C GLY A 248 -12.45 -7.59 2.60
N ASN A 249 -12.44 -8.65 3.41
CA ASN A 249 -11.28 -9.53 3.53
C ASN A 249 -11.77 -10.97 3.44
N THR A 250 -11.09 -11.74 2.60
CA THR A 250 -11.36 -13.17 2.35
C THR A 250 -10.03 -13.91 2.25
N ASN A 251 -10.08 -15.22 2.33
CA ASN A 251 -8.95 -16.09 1.99
C ASN A 251 -9.46 -17.22 1.10
N GLU A 252 -8.88 -17.36 -0.10
CA GLU A 252 -9.28 -18.42 -1.04
C GLU A 252 -8.62 -19.77 -0.77
N ALA A 253 -7.54 -19.80 0.02
CA ALA A 253 -6.80 -21.01 0.39
C ALA A 253 -6.47 -21.96 -0.79
N TYR A 254 -6.22 -21.37 -1.97
CA TYR A 254 -6.00 -22.10 -3.23
C TYR A 254 -4.56 -22.58 -3.35
N HIS A 255 -3.59 -21.67 -3.27
CA HIS A 255 -2.16 -21.95 -3.40
C HIS A 255 -1.34 -20.92 -2.61
N GLN A 256 -0.07 -21.26 -2.29
CA GLN A 256 0.79 -20.36 -1.50
C GLN A 256 1.15 -19.04 -2.22
N THR A 257 1.29 -19.09 -3.56
CA THR A 257 1.77 -17.95 -4.35
C THR A 257 0.93 -17.65 -5.60
N ALA A 258 -0.19 -18.34 -5.78
CA ALA A 258 -1.06 -18.19 -6.94
C ALA A 258 -2.52 -18.04 -6.50
N SER A 259 -3.27 -17.20 -7.21
CA SER A 259 -4.72 -17.07 -7.08
C SER A 259 -5.43 -18.10 -7.96
N SER A 260 -6.67 -18.43 -7.62
CA SER A 260 -7.52 -19.30 -8.45
C SER A 260 -7.79 -18.67 -9.81
N ALA A 261 -7.91 -19.48 -10.84
CA ALA A 261 -8.25 -19.00 -12.18
C ALA A 261 -9.62 -18.29 -12.23
N GLU A 262 -10.53 -18.72 -11.36
CA GLU A 262 -11.87 -18.16 -11.25
C GLU A 262 -11.94 -16.86 -10.45
N GLY A 263 -10.85 -16.43 -9.80
CA GLY A 263 -10.80 -15.20 -9.00
C GLY A 263 -11.74 -15.21 -7.79
N ASP A 264 -11.92 -16.36 -7.15
CA ASP A 264 -12.92 -16.56 -6.10
C ASP A 264 -12.68 -15.65 -4.89
N GLY A 265 -11.44 -15.60 -4.40
CA GLY A 265 -11.08 -14.76 -3.26
C GLY A 265 -11.26 -13.27 -3.55
N ALA A 266 -10.82 -12.83 -4.74
CA ALA A 266 -10.94 -11.45 -5.18
C ALA A 266 -12.41 -11.03 -5.34
N ALA A 267 -13.23 -11.86 -6.01
CA ALA A 267 -14.66 -11.59 -6.21
C ALA A 267 -15.39 -11.53 -4.86
N ALA A 268 -15.10 -12.46 -3.94
CA ALA A 268 -15.72 -12.48 -2.61
C ALA A 268 -15.32 -11.25 -1.77
N ALA A 269 -14.06 -10.77 -1.86
CA ALA A 269 -13.61 -9.56 -1.17
C ALA A 269 -14.32 -8.32 -1.71
N MET A 270 -14.43 -8.17 -3.04
CA MET A 270 -15.17 -7.07 -3.68
C MET A 270 -16.65 -7.07 -3.31
N ALA A 271 -17.33 -8.24 -3.40
CA ALA A 271 -18.73 -8.36 -3.03
C ALA A 271 -18.99 -7.95 -1.58
N LYS A 272 -18.14 -8.42 -0.65
CA LYS A 272 -18.24 -8.06 0.76
C LYS A 272 -18.02 -6.56 1.01
N ALA A 273 -17.09 -5.94 0.29
CA ALA A 273 -16.84 -4.50 0.41
C ALA A 273 -18.05 -3.69 -0.07
N LEU A 274 -18.67 -4.07 -1.18
CA LEU A 274 -19.90 -3.47 -1.73
C LEU A 274 -21.08 -3.61 -0.75
N ASP A 275 -21.25 -4.80 -0.17
CA ASP A 275 -22.30 -5.07 0.85
C ASP A 275 -22.14 -4.17 2.07
N ILE A 276 -20.91 -4.07 2.62
CA ILE A 276 -20.63 -3.20 3.77
C ILE A 276 -20.86 -1.73 3.44
N ALA A 277 -20.47 -1.29 2.24
CA ALA A 277 -20.71 0.07 1.76
C ALA A 277 -22.20 0.33 1.46
N SER A 278 -23.02 -0.72 1.32
CA SER A 278 -24.43 -0.64 0.91
C SER A 278 -24.61 0.08 -0.44
N ILE A 279 -23.72 -0.18 -1.40
CA ILE A 279 -23.76 0.35 -2.77
C ILE A 279 -23.76 -0.79 -3.80
N ALA A 280 -24.31 -0.51 -4.96
CA ALA A 280 -24.31 -1.48 -6.07
C ALA A 280 -22.99 -1.38 -6.88
N PRO A 281 -22.62 -2.42 -7.64
CA PRO A 281 -21.43 -2.35 -8.50
C PRO A 281 -21.40 -1.15 -9.45
N HIS A 282 -22.52 -0.74 -10.02
CA HIS A 282 -22.59 0.41 -10.93
C HIS A 282 -22.36 1.79 -10.25
N ASP A 283 -22.35 1.84 -8.90
CA ASP A 283 -22.01 3.05 -8.15
C ASP A 283 -20.49 3.25 -8.03
N ILE A 284 -19.67 2.26 -8.42
CA ILE A 284 -18.21 2.39 -8.44
C ILE A 284 -17.78 3.14 -9.70
N ASP A 285 -17.10 4.26 -9.51
CA ASP A 285 -16.60 5.08 -10.61
C ASP A 285 -15.24 4.64 -11.12
N TYR A 286 -14.40 4.11 -10.22
CA TYR A 286 -13.03 3.74 -10.53
C TYR A 286 -12.56 2.55 -9.67
N ILE A 287 -11.82 1.62 -10.29
CA ILE A 287 -11.12 0.54 -9.60
C ILE A 287 -9.61 0.81 -9.65
N ASN A 288 -9.00 1.04 -8.48
CA ASN A 288 -7.56 0.93 -8.34
C ASN A 288 -7.23 -0.55 -8.11
N ALA A 289 -6.87 -1.22 -9.18
CA ALA A 289 -6.68 -2.66 -9.22
C ALA A 289 -5.36 -3.08 -8.58
N HIS A 290 -5.31 -4.31 -8.06
CA HIS A 290 -4.04 -4.88 -7.59
C HIS A 290 -3.01 -4.97 -8.72
N GLY A 291 -3.37 -5.52 -9.87
CA GLY A 291 -2.67 -5.41 -11.14
C GLY A 291 -1.14 -5.46 -11.05
N THR A 292 -0.57 -6.60 -10.68
CA THR A 292 0.88 -6.79 -10.48
C THR A 292 1.65 -6.97 -11.77
N ALA A 293 0.98 -7.15 -12.90
CA ALA A 293 1.56 -7.59 -14.19
C ALA A 293 2.13 -9.02 -14.17
N THR A 294 1.79 -9.83 -13.18
CA THR A 294 2.04 -11.27 -13.23
C THR A 294 0.93 -11.98 -13.99
N ASP A 295 1.26 -13.09 -14.68
CA ASP A 295 0.31 -13.83 -15.50
C ASP A 295 -0.91 -14.27 -14.69
N ASN A 296 -0.67 -14.87 -13.52
CA ASN A 296 -1.72 -15.44 -12.69
C ASN A 296 -2.61 -14.36 -12.05
N ASN A 297 -2.01 -13.34 -11.41
CA ASN A 297 -2.79 -12.33 -10.69
C ASN A 297 -3.72 -11.55 -11.62
N ASP A 298 -3.17 -11.02 -12.72
CA ASP A 298 -3.95 -10.11 -13.58
C ASP A 298 -5.06 -10.87 -14.31
N MET A 299 -4.84 -12.15 -14.64
CA MET A 299 -5.90 -13.01 -15.17
C MET A 299 -7.00 -13.23 -14.12
N SER A 300 -6.63 -13.68 -12.91
CA SER A 300 -7.56 -13.94 -11.81
C SER A 300 -8.37 -12.69 -11.43
N GLU A 301 -7.70 -11.55 -11.30
CA GLU A 301 -8.37 -10.28 -10.99
C GLU A 301 -9.31 -9.82 -12.12
N SER A 302 -8.90 -9.99 -13.38
CA SER A 302 -9.75 -9.67 -14.53
C SER A 302 -11.04 -10.50 -14.54
N VAL A 303 -10.94 -11.81 -14.24
CA VAL A 303 -12.12 -12.68 -14.10
C VAL A 303 -12.99 -12.22 -12.94
N ALA A 304 -12.41 -11.91 -11.78
CA ALA A 304 -13.14 -11.42 -10.62
C ALA A 304 -13.88 -10.10 -10.90
N ILE A 305 -13.23 -9.15 -11.58
CA ILE A 305 -13.87 -7.89 -12.02
C ILE A 305 -15.06 -8.18 -12.94
N ARG A 306 -14.91 -9.06 -13.93
CA ARG A 306 -16.03 -9.45 -14.80
C ARG A 306 -17.18 -10.09 -14.02
N ARG A 307 -16.89 -10.90 -13.03
CA ARG A 307 -17.92 -11.56 -12.18
C ARG A 307 -18.73 -10.56 -11.36
N ILE A 308 -18.11 -9.50 -10.88
CA ILE A 308 -18.79 -8.48 -10.06
C ILE A 308 -19.51 -7.44 -10.91
N PHE A 309 -18.87 -6.95 -11.98
CA PHE A 309 -19.37 -5.82 -12.77
C PHE A 309 -20.03 -6.23 -14.09
N GLY A 310 -19.96 -7.51 -14.47
CA GLY A 310 -20.54 -7.99 -15.73
C GLY A 310 -19.92 -7.31 -16.95
N ASN A 311 -20.76 -6.76 -17.80
CA ASN A 311 -20.35 -6.03 -19.00
C ASN A 311 -20.09 -4.53 -18.74
N GLU A 312 -20.55 -4.00 -17.62
CA GLU A 312 -20.45 -2.58 -17.24
C GLU A 312 -19.29 -2.36 -16.25
N VAL A 313 -18.07 -2.75 -16.66
CA VAL A 313 -16.88 -2.56 -15.84
C VAL A 313 -16.54 -1.08 -15.78
N PRO A 314 -16.41 -0.49 -14.57
CA PRO A 314 -15.97 0.90 -14.44
C PRO A 314 -14.54 1.10 -14.96
N ASP A 315 -14.13 2.35 -15.14
CA ASP A 315 -12.72 2.65 -15.43
C ASP A 315 -11.84 1.96 -14.38
N PHE A 316 -10.75 1.33 -14.78
CA PHE A 316 -9.81 0.69 -13.87
C PHE A 316 -8.37 0.88 -14.32
N SER A 317 -7.45 0.89 -13.40
CA SER A 317 -6.01 0.89 -13.67
C SER A 317 -5.22 0.34 -12.49
N SER A 318 -3.98 -0.06 -12.74
CA SER A 318 -2.99 -0.33 -11.69
C SER A 318 -1.93 0.77 -11.68
N THR A 319 -1.69 1.32 -10.50
CA THR A 319 -0.64 2.32 -10.28
C THR A 319 0.75 1.71 -10.04
N LYS A 320 0.87 0.38 -10.03
CA LYS A 320 2.15 -0.32 -9.82
C LYS A 320 3.18 -0.10 -10.92
N ALA A 321 2.75 0.27 -12.12
CA ALA A 321 3.67 0.67 -13.17
C ALA A 321 4.40 2.01 -12.89
N PHE A 322 3.91 2.79 -11.92
CA PHE A 322 4.58 4.02 -11.44
C PHE A 322 5.61 3.72 -10.35
N THR A 323 5.23 2.95 -9.33
CA THR A 323 5.96 2.79 -8.08
C THR A 323 6.64 1.44 -7.92
N GLY A 324 6.33 0.46 -8.75
CA GLY A 324 6.56 -0.95 -8.44
C GLY A 324 5.58 -1.45 -7.36
N HIS A 325 5.68 -2.72 -7.06
CA HIS A 325 4.90 -3.36 -6.01
C HIS A 325 5.59 -3.14 -4.64
N THR A 326 5.02 -2.29 -3.81
CA THR A 326 5.58 -1.88 -2.51
C THR A 326 5.24 -2.84 -1.36
N LEU A 327 4.98 -4.11 -1.65
CA LEU A 327 4.76 -5.21 -0.70
C LEU A 327 3.63 -4.89 0.30
N ALA A 328 3.91 -4.93 1.62
CA ALA A 328 2.90 -4.64 2.64
C ALA A 328 2.37 -3.20 2.58
N ALA A 329 3.14 -2.26 2.09
CA ALA A 329 2.72 -0.86 1.94
C ALA A 329 1.80 -0.64 0.72
N ALA A 330 1.70 -1.60 -0.20
CA ALA A 330 0.99 -1.43 -1.47
C ALA A 330 -0.44 -0.93 -1.28
N SER A 331 -1.20 -1.57 -0.41
CA SER A 331 -2.61 -1.20 -0.18
C SER A 331 -2.78 0.22 0.39
N SER A 332 -1.88 0.67 1.28
CA SER A 332 -1.97 2.02 1.84
C SER A 332 -1.48 3.09 0.85
N VAL A 333 -0.49 2.80 0.02
CA VAL A 333 -0.08 3.64 -1.11
C VAL A 333 -1.25 3.81 -2.08
N GLU A 334 -1.91 2.72 -2.46
CA GLU A 334 -3.07 2.70 -3.35
C GLU A 334 -4.31 3.33 -2.71
N ALA A 335 -4.46 3.25 -1.37
CA ALA A 335 -5.49 3.98 -0.64
C ALA A 335 -5.29 5.50 -0.74
N VAL A 336 -4.05 6.00 -0.57
CA VAL A 336 -3.72 7.41 -0.81
C VAL A 336 -4.08 7.81 -2.24
N TYR A 337 -3.70 7.01 -3.24
CA TYR A 337 -4.02 7.30 -4.65
C TYR A 337 -5.52 7.26 -4.94
N SER A 338 -6.27 6.37 -4.30
CA SER A 338 -7.74 6.32 -4.40
C SER A 338 -8.39 7.59 -3.84
N ILE A 339 -7.91 8.08 -2.71
CA ILE A 339 -8.39 9.34 -2.10
C ILE A 339 -8.01 10.54 -2.99
N LEU A 340 -6.81 10.55 -3.55
CA LEU A 340 -6.38 11.58 -4.51
C LEU A 340 -7.24 11.57 -5.78
N SER A 341 -7.62 10.40 -6.28
CA SER A 341 -8.55 10.26 -7.41
C SER A 341 -9.91 10.93 -7.13
N ILE A 342 -10.46 10.75 -5.93
CA ILE A 342 -11.70 11.43 -5.50
C ILE A 342 -11.47 12.94 -5.41
N ARG A 343 -10.40 13.39 -4.77
CA ARG A 343 -10.08 14.80 -4.55
C ARG A 343 -9.93 15.57 -5.86
N GLU A 344 -9.18 15.00 -6.80
CA GLU A 344 -8.86 15.64 -8.08
C GLU A 344 -9.87 15.33 -9.18
N SER A 345 -10.84 14.43 -8.94
CA SER A 345 -11.81 13.98 -9.93
C SER A 345 -11.13 13.40 -11.19
N VAL A 346 -10.21 12.46 -11.00
CA VAL A 346 -9.41 11.85 -12.06
C VAL A 346 -9.30 10.33 -11.91
N VAL A 347 -9.18 9.64 -13.04
CA VAL A 347 -8.72 8.26 -13.11
C VAL A 347 -7.26 8.27 -13.56
N PHE A 348 -6.37 7.71 -12.75
CA PHE A 348 -4.95 7.61 -13.09
C PHE A 348 -4.70 6.57 -14.17
N PRO A 349 -3.71 6.79 -15.07
CA PRO A 349 -3.48 5.88 -16.19
C PRO A 349 -2.84 4.56 -15.76
N ASN A 350 -3.21 3.49 -16.45
CA ASN A 350 -2.49 2.22 -16.48
C ASN A 350 -1.38 2.31 -17.51
N LEU A 351 -0.15 2.41 -17.07
CA LEU A 351 0.98 2.57 -17.99
C LEU A 351 1.36 1.26 -18.69
N ASN A 352 2.01 1.38 -19.83
CA ASN A 352 2.63 0.30 -20.61
C ASN A 352 1.65 -0.75 -21.20
N PHE A 353 0.35 -0.50 -21.17
CA PHE A 353 -0.65 -1.40 -21.77
C PHE A 353 -0.72 -1.21 -23.27
N GLU A 354 -0.74 -2.33 -24.01
CA GLU A 354 -0.85 -2.36 -25.47
C GLU A 354 -1.99 -3.25 -25.96
N ASN A 355 -2.15 -4.44 -25.34
CA ASN A 355 -3.11 -5.44 -25.79
C ASN A 355 -3.83 -6.09 -24.60
N PRO A 356 -5.16 -6.30 -24.69
CA PRO A 356 -5.91 -6.96 -23.62
C PRO A 356 -5.55 -8.45 -23.50
N ILE A 357 -5.79 -9.00 -22.31
CA ILE A 357 -5.78 -10.43 -22.05
C ILE A 357 -6.95 -11.03 -22.84
N GLU A 358 -6.69 -12.03 -23.68
CA GLU A 358 -7.68 -12.55 -24.65
C GLU A 358 -8.94 -13.09 -23.98
N GLU A 359 -8.79 -13.81 -22.87
CA GLU A 359 -9.88 -14.50 -22.17
C GLU A 359 -10.88 -13.53 -21.53
N THR A 360 -10.45 -12.38 -21.08
CA THR A 360 -11.31 -11.40 -20.41
C THR A 360 -11.61 -10.18 -21.24
N ASN A 361 -10.75 -9.87 -22.21
CA ASN A 361 -10.86 -8.71 -23.09
C ASN A 361 -11.16 -7.39 -22.34
N LEU A 362 -10.52 -7.21 -21.17
CA LEU A 362 -10.62 -5.98 -20.38
C LEU A 362 -9.54 -4.99 -20.81
N THR A 363 -9.96 -3.75 -21.00
CA THR A 363 -9.04 -2.66 -21.34
C THR A 363 -9.00 -1.66 -20.18
N PRO A 364 -7.85 -1.51 -19.48
CA PRO A 364 -7.71 -0.51 -18.44
C PRO A 364 -7.68 0.91 -19.01
N GLN A 365 -7.90 1.90 -18.17
CA GLN A 365 -7.76 3.30 -18.53
C GLN A 365 -6.27 3.63 -18.75
N THR A 366 -5.87 3.92 -19.99
CA THR A 366 -4.43 4.11 -20.37
C THR A 366 -3.97 5.56 -20.36
N THR A 367 -4.86 6.51 -20.24
CA THR A 367 -4.57 7.94 -20.20
C THR A 367 -5.21 8.58 -18.98
N LEU A 368 -4.68 9.69 -18.50
CA LEU A 368 -5.32 10.47 -17.45
C LEU A 368 -6.73 10.89 -17.92
N LYS A 369 -7.76 10.57 -17.13
CA LYS A 369 -9.15 10.85 -17.46
C LYS A 369 -9.79 11.70 -16.37
N HIS A 370 -10.25 12.89 -16.72
CA HIS A 370 -10.99 13.76 -15.80
C HIS A 370 -12.49 13.40 -15.85
N LYS A 371 -13.02 13.04 -14.69
CA LYS A 371 -14.47 12.81 -14.48
C LYS A 371 -14.82 12.91 -13.01
N PRO A 372 -16.06 13.22 -12.64
CA PRO A 372 -16.49 13.12 -11.25
C PRO A 372 -16.25 11.71 -10.71
N ILE A 373 -15.61 11.62 -9.55
CA ILE A 373 -15.36 10.36 -8.84
C ILE A 373 -16.03 10.47 -7.46
N ARG A 374 -16.99 9.59 -7.21
CA ARG A 374 -17.66 9.46 -5.91
C ARG A 374 -17.17 8.26 -5.12
N ASN A 375 -16.99 7.11 -5.78
CA ASN A 375 -16.62 5.87 -5.14
C ASN A 375 -15.46 5.21 -5.88
N VAL A 376 -14.38 4.93 -5.14
CA VAL A 376 -13.22 4.19 -5.63
C VAL A 376 -13.10 2.87 -4.88
N LEU A 377 -13.01 1.77 -5.62
CA LEU A 377 -12.73 0.45 -5.10
C LEU A 377 -11.23 0.15 -5.27
N SER A 378 -10.54 -0.19 -4.19
CA SER A 378 -9.10 -0.51 -4.19
C SER A 378 -8.88 -1.96 -3.80
N ASN A 379 -8.24 -2.74 -4.68
CA ASN A 379 -7.98 -4.17 -4.50
C ASN A 379 -6.53 -4.43 -4.07
N SER A 380 -6.35 -5.41 -3.19
CA SER A 380 -5.03 -5.86 -2.77
C SER A 380 -5.06 -7.36 -2.46
N PHE A 381 -4.32 -8.13 -3.24
CA PHE A 381 -4.30 -9.59 -3.14
C PHE A 381 -2.91 -10.07 -2.77
N GLY A 382 -2.83 -10.85 -1.69
CA GLY A 382 -1.58 -11.29 -1.10
C GLY A 382 -1.31 -12.77 -1.34
N PHE A 383 -0.03 -13.13 -1.43
CA PHE A 383 0.38 -14.52 -1.35
C PHE A 383 -0.19 -15.18 -0.09
N GLY A 384 -0.53 -16.48 -0.16
CA GLY A 384 -1.28 -17.18 0.86
C GLY A 384 -2.80 -17.07 0.68
N GLY A 385 -3.27 -16.38 -0.39
CA GLY A 385 -4.68 -16.29 -0.75
C GLY A 385 -5.48 -15.22 -0.02
N ASN A 386 -4.83 -14.33 0.74
CA ASN A 386 -5.54 -13.23 1.43
C ASN A 386 -5.90 -12.13 0.44
N CYS A 387 -7.19 -11.97 0.17
CA CYS A 387 -7.75 -10.97 -0.71
C CYS A 387 -8.45 -9.87 0.09
N SER A 388 -8.08 -8.63 -0.15
CA SER A 388 -8.64 -7.46 0.52
C SER A 388 -9.12 -6.44 -0.51
N THR A 389 -10.27 -5.83 -0.22
CA THR A 389 -10.85 -4.74 -1.00
C THR A 389 -11.26 -3.63 -0.04
N LEU A 390 -10.94 -2.38 -0.37
CA LEU A 390 -11.38 -1.18 0.32
C LEU A 390 -12.23 -0.33 -0.61
N ILE A 391 -13.25 0.36 -0.08
CA ILE A 391 -14.03 1.35 -0.83
C ILE A 391 -13.92 2.69 -0.12
N PHE A 392 -13.41 3.67 -0.85
CA PHE A 392 -13.37 5.06 -0.43
C PHE A 392 -14.45 5.85 -1.17
N SER A 393 -15.22 6.62 -0.43
CA SER A 393 -16.30 7.45 -0.97
C SER A 393 -16.05 8.92 -0.69
N LYS A 394 -16.50 9.76 -1.62
CA LYS A 394 -16.50 11.20 -1.44
C LYS A 394 -17.36 11.57 -0.23
N TYR A 395 -16.80 12.44 0.63
CA TYR A 395 -17.55 12.97 1.76
C TYR A 395 -18.52 14.06 1.28
N GLU A 396 -19.79 13.85 1.52
CA GLU A 396 -20.86 14.83 1.28
C GLU A 396 -21.41 15.27 2.64
N LYS A 397 -21.35 16.61 2.92
CA LYS A 397 -21.87 17.19 4.15
C LYS A 397 -23.39 17.21 4.13
#